data_2e1a8f882a9687967e990bba91969b41
#
_entry.id   2e1a8f882a9687967e990bba91969b41
#
_cell.length_a   1.000
_cell.length_b   1.000
_cell.length_c   1.000
_cell.angle_alpha   90.00
_cell.angle_beta   90.00
_cell.angle_gamma   90.00
#
_symmetry.space_group_name_H-M   'P 1'
#
loop_
_entity.id
_entity.type
_entity.pdbx_description
1 polymer ?
#
loop_
_entity_poly.entity_id
_entity_poly.type
_entity_poly.pdbx_seq_one_letter_code
_entity_poly.pdbx_strand_id
1 'polypeptide(L)'
;NIMMLNGRRIVFKGVNRHEFSSVSGRHVSREELVKDIVTMKRNNINAIRTCHYPDGSDIYDLCDEYGLYMIAENNLESHGSWDSQAEKKEPDLNKVVPCDHPEWLGMMLDRVNSMYQRDKNHTAILIWSCGNESFGGKDIYEMSEFYRKEDPTRLVHYEGVFWDRRYNGSSDMESQMYPSVESIKAFLEKDRSKPFICCEYTHAMGNSCGAMHKYTDLTDTEPLYQGGFIWDYIDQSIYKKD
;
A
#
# COMPACT_ATOMS: atom_id res chain seq x y z
N ASN A 1 -12.51 -13.23 9.59
CA ASN A 1 -12.08 -12.00 8.88
C ASN A 1 -10.82 -12.28 8.07
N ILE A 2 -10.98 -12.96 6.93
CA ILE A 2 -9.89 -13.33 6.00
C ILE A 2 -10.25 -12.74 4.63
N MET A 3 -9.30 -12.12 3.95
CA MET A 3 -9.49 -11.67 2.56
C MET A 3 -9.62 -12.88 1.65
N MET A 4 -10.69 -12.89 0.88
CA MET A 4 -11.02 -13.98 -0.04
C MET A 4 -11.17 -13.44 -1.46
N LEU A 5 -10.64 -14.13 -2.43
CA LEU A 5 -10.88 -13.88 -3.84
C LEU A 5 -11.55 -15.11 -4.46
N ASN A 6 -12.76 -14.94 -4.99
CA ASN A 6 -13.55 -16.04 -5.55
C ASN A 6 -13.68 -17.26 -4.61
N GLY A 7 -13.90 -17.01 -3.32
CA GLY A 7 -14.05 -18.05 -2.31
C GLY A 7 -12.75 -18.73 -1.84
N ARG A 8 -11.59 -18.25 -2.28
CA ARG A 8 -10.28 -18.75 -1.85
C ARG A 8 -9.51 -17.68 -1.08
N ARG A 9 -8.83 -18.08 0.00
CA ARG A 9 -7.94 -17.19 0.74
C ARG A 9 -6.83 -16.68 -0.20
N ILE A 10 -6.65 -15.37 -0.23
CA ILE A 10 -5.54 -14.74 -0.96
C ILE A 10 -4.33 -14.55 -0.03
N VAL A 11 -3.13 -14.73 -0.58
CA VAL A 11 -1.86 -14.35 0.07
C VAL A 11 -1.09 -13.48 -0.91
N PHE A 12 -0.75 -12.28 -0.47
CA PHE A 12 0.04 -11.35 -1.26
C PHE A 12 1.53 -11.69 -1.17
N LYS A 13 2.12 -11.99 -2.31
CA LYS A 13 3.55 -12.07 -2.55
C LYS A 13 3.92 -10.85 -3.39
N GLY A 14 3.80 -9.69 -2.76
CA GLY A 14 3.80 -8.41 -3.44
C GLY A 14 5.13 -7.67 -3.38
N VAL A 15 5.19 -6.63 -4.20
CA VAL A 15 6.24 -5.62 -4.17
C VAL A 15 5.63 -4.23 -4.20
N ASN A 16 6.30 -3.28 -3.54
CA ASN A 16 6.06 -1.87 -3.76
C ASN A 16 6.80 -1.45 -5.03
N ARG A 17 6.18 -0.69 -5.90
CA ARG A 17 6.79 -0.25 -7.14
C ARG A 17 6.62 1.24 -7.32
N HIS A 18 7.75 1.96 -7.36
CA HIS A 18 7.79 3.29 -7.92
C HIS A 18 7.79 3.25 -9.45
N GLU A 19 7.05 4.17 -10.09
CA GLU A 19 7.11 4.34 -11.54
C GLU A 19 8.38 5.13 -11.89
N PHE A 20 9.46 4.40 -12.18
CA PHE A 20 10.79 4.98 -12.33
C PHE A 20 11.65 4.17 -13.31
N SER A 21 12.42 4.90 -14.15
CA SER A 21 13.44 4.33 -15.04
C SER A 21 14.80 4.98 -14.74
N SER A 22 15.87 4.20 -14.72
CA SER A 22 17.23 4.70 -14.54
C SER A 22 17.72 5.60 -15.69
N VAL A 23 17.06 5.54 -16.84
CA VAL A 23 17.41 6.29 -18.06
C VAL A 23 16.54 7.53 -18.22
N SER A 24 15.24 7.40 -18.05
CA SER A 24 14.23 8.43 -18.36
C SER A 24 13.54 9.03 -17.13
N GLY A 25 13.92 8.60 -15.91
CA GLY A 25 13.36 9.11 -14.66
C GLY A 25 11.90 8.67 -14.47
N ARG A 26 11.00 9.63 -14.34
CA ARG A 26 9.57 9.40 -14.07
C ARG A 26 8.75 8.99 -15.31
N HIS A 27 9.36 8.90 -16.46
CA HIS A 27 8.73 8.37 -17.67
C HIS A 27 9.22 6.96 -17.92
N VAL A 28 8.34 5.98 -17.81
CA VAL A 28 8.65 4.55 -18.00
C VAL A 28 8.00 4.09 -19.30
N SER A 29 8.77 3.53 -20.22
CA SER A 29 8.25 3.02 -21.49
C SER A 29 7.43 1.75 -21.29
N ARG A 30 6.51 1.45 -22.23
CA ARG A 30 5.72 0.21 -22.19
C ARG A 30 6.62 -1.03 -22.21
N GLU A 31 7.74 -1.00 -22.94
CA GLU A 31 8.72 -2.09 -22.98
C GLU A 31 9.34 -2.35 -21.60
N GLU A 32 9.69 -1.30 -20.87
CA GLU A 32 10.19 -1.42 -19.50
C GLU A 32 9.11 -1.98 -18.57
N LEU A 33 7.87 -1.51 -18.67
CA LEU A 33 6.75 -2.03 -17.89
C LEU A 33 6.50 -3.52 -18.14
N VAL A 34 6.52 -3.97 -19.40
CA VAL A 34 6.40 -5.39 -19.76
C VAL A 34 7.53 -6.21 -19.15
N LYS A 35 8.77 -5.69 -19.20
CA LYS A 35 9.94 -6.34 -18.59
C LYS A 35 9.77 -6.49 -17.09
N ASP A 36 9.28 -5.46 -16.40
CA ASP A 36 8.99 -5.49 -14.96
C ASP A 36 7.95 -6.58 -14.64
N ILE A 37 6.81 -6.56 -15.31
CA ILE A 37 5.73 -7.52 -15.12
C ILE A 37 6.21 -8.97 -15.34
N VAL A 38 6.90 -9.22 -16.45
CA VAL A 38 7.43 -10.55 -16.78
C VAL A 38 8.45 -11.01 -15.72
N THR A 39 9.30 -10.10 -15.24
CA THR A 39 10.26 -10.40 -14.17
C THR A 39 9.56 -10.76 -12.87
N MET A 40 8.54 -9.99 -12.47
CA MET A 40 7.71 -10.29 -11.30
C MET A 40 7.04 -11.65 -11.41
N LYS A 41 6.40 -11.96 -12.53
CA LYS A 41 5.74 -13.26 -12.75
C LYS A 41 6.73 -14.43 -12.69
N ARG A 42 7.92 -14.28 -13.25
CA ARG A 42 8.99 -15.32 -13.22
C ARG A 42 9.53 -15.57 -11.81
N ASN A 43 9.37 -14.61 -10.92
CA ASN A 43 9.81 -14.70 -9.51
C ASN A 43 8.66 -14.94 -8.53
N ASN A 44 7.49 -15.42 -9.01
CA ASN A 44 6.32 -15.72 -8.19
C ASN A 44 5.75 -14.52 -7.43
N ILE A 45 6.04 -13.29 -7.85
CA ILE A 45 5.37 -12.10 -7.37
C ILE A 45 3.97 -12.07 -7.99
N ASN A 46 2.95 -11.86 -7.17
CA ASN A 46 1.55 -11.88 -7.59
C ASN A 46 0.82 -10.56 -7.42
N ALA A 47 1.46 -9.56 -6.81
CA ALA A 47 0.82 -8.28 -6.51
C ALA A 47 1.79 -7.11 -6.56
N ILE A 48 1.26 -5.92 -6.88
CA ILE A 48 1.97 -4.63 -6.86
C ILE A 48 1.19 -3.67 -5.97
N ARG A 49 1.89 -2.88 -5.16
CA ARG A 49 1.38 -1.63 -4.59
C ARG A 49 2.01 -0.47 -5.34
N THR A 50 1.16 0.41 -5.91
CA THR A 50 1.63 1.60 -6.62
C THR A 50 2.05 2.66 -5.60
N CYS A 51 3.28 2.61 -5.15
CA CYS A 51 3.79 3.48 -4.08
C CYS A 51 4.34 4.79 -4.65
N HIS A 52 3.96 5.96 -4.19
CA HIS A 52 2.83 6.30 -3.32
C HIS A 52 1.92 7.27 -4.06
N TYR A 53 1.46 6.87 -5.24
CA TYR A 53 0.67 7.66 -6.19
C TYR A 53 0.10 6.75 -7.28
N PRO A 54 -0.94 7.18 -8.01
CA PRO A 54 -1.38 6.47 -9.20
C PRO A 54 -0.30 6.48 -10.29
N ASP A 55 0.04 5.30 -10.80
CA ASP A 55 0.97 5.13 -11.93
C ASP A 55 0.30 5.50 -13.27
N GLY A 56 1.08 5.50 -14.34
CA GLY A 56 0.56 5.60 -15.71
C GLY A 56 -0.40 4.45 -16.06
N SER A 57 -1.34 4.69 -16.99
CA SER A 57 -2.42 3.73 -17.29
C SER A 57 -1.91 2.38 -17.80
N ASP A 58 -0.79 2.35 -18.50
CA ASP A 58 -0.25 1.12 -19.11
C ASP A 58 0.03 0.00 -18.10
N ILE A 59 0.45 0.32 -16.86
CA ILE A 59 0.73 -0.71 -15.85
C ILE A 59 -0.55 -1.41 -15.39
N TYR A 60 -1.68 -0.70 -15.34
CA TYR A 60 -2.97 -1.28 -14.96
C TYR A 60 -3.46 -2.25 -16.04
N ASP A 61 -3.38 -1.84 -17.32
CA ASP A 61 -3.70 -2.71 -18.46
C ASP A 61 -2.83 -3.98 -18.45
N LEU A 62 -1.54 -3.83 -18.18
CA LEU A 62 -0.62 -4.95 -18.11
C LEU A 62 -0.89 -5.86 -16.90
N CYS A 63 -1.27 -5.31 -15.75
CA CYS A 63 -1.66 -6.12 -14.61
C CYS A 63 -2.94 -6.91 -14.88
N ASP A 64 -3.92 -6.33 -15.58
CA ASP A 64 -5.12 -7.03 -16.04
C ASP A 64 -4.75 -8.18 -17.03
N GLU A 65 -3.88 -7.91 -18.01
CA GLU A 65 -3.47 -8.88 -19.04
C GLU A 65 -2.65 -10.04 -18.45
N TYR A 66 -1.66 -9.74 -17.59
CA TYR A 66 -0.72 -10.73 -17.05
C TYR A 66 -1.19 -11.37 -15.74
N GLY A 67 -2.26 -10.89 -15.15
CA GLY A 67 -2.84 -11.41 -13.91
C GLY A 67 -1.97 -11.11 -12.68
N LEU A 68 -1.60 -9.86 -12.48
CA LEU A 68 -1.07 -9.35 -11.21
C LEU A 68 -2.16 -8.59 -10.45
N TYR A 69 -2.26 -8.80 -9.15
CA TYR A 69 -3.15 -8.04 -8.31
C TYR A 69 -2.56 -6.67 -7.95
N MET A 70 -3.42 -5.73 -7.62
CA MET A 70 -2.98 -4.37 -7.30
C MET A 70 -3.60 -3.85 -6.00
N ILE A 71 -2.77 -3.19 -5.19
CA ILE A 71 -3.19 -2.12 -4.28
C ILE A 71 -2.92 -0.82 -5.03
N ALA A 72 -3.98 -0.17 -5.50
CA ALA A 72 -3.89 1.11 -6.17
C ALA A 72 -3.89 2.23 -5.13
N GLU A 73 -2.80 3.00 -5.07
CA GLU A 73 -2.61 3.99 -4.01
C GLU A 73 -2.80 5.41 -4.52
N ASN A 74 -3.58 6.16 -3.76
CA ASN A 74 -3.82 7.58 -3.99
C ASN A 74 -2.57 8.40 -3.67
N ASN A 75 -2.43 9.54 -4.36
CA ASN A 75 -1.33 10.47 -4.13
C ASN A 75 -1.57 11.29 -2.85
N LEU A 76 -1.19 10.72 -1.73
CA LEU A 76 -1.18 11.37 -0.42
C LEU A 76 0.02 10.88 0.38
N GLU A 77 0.90 11.80 0.75
CA GLU A 77 1.97 11.58 1.71
C GLU A 77 2.30 12.91 2.39
N SER A 78 2.36 12.89 3.72
CA SER A 78 2.62 14.08 4.53
C SER A 78 3.55 13.81 5.72
N HIS A 79 4.44 12.80 5.58
CA HIS A 79 5.33 12.27 6.61
C HIS A 79 6.02 13.38 7.41
N GLY A 80 6.66 14.36 6.73
CA GLY A 80 7.37 15.45 7.38
C GLY A 80 6.51 16.33 8.30
N SER A 81 5.18 16.30 8.17
CA SER A 81 4.30 17.09 9.04
C SER A 81 4.08 16.46 10.42
N TRP A 82 4.16 15.14 10.53
CA TRP A 82 3.81 14.42 11.76
C TRP A 82 4.96 13.66 12.41
N ASP A 83 6.04 13.41 11.70
CA ASP A 83 7.18 12.62 12.17
C ASP A 83 7.67 13.10 13.56
N SER A 84 7.88 14.40 13.71
CA SER A 84 8.25 15.02 15.00
C SER A 84 7.17 14.95 16.07
N GLN A 85 5.93 14.62 15.71
CA GLN A 85 4.81 14.46 16.65
C GLN A 85 4.64 13.01 17.09
N ALA A 86 4.93 12.03 16.21
CA ALA A 86 4.77 10.61 16.49
C ALA A 86 5.62 10.13 17.67
N GLU A 87 6.79 10.74 17.88
CA GLU A 87 7.69 10.45 19.00
C GLU A 87 7.21 11.00 20.34
N LYS A 88 6.21 11.89 20.35
CA LYS A 88 5.70 12.51 21.56
C LYS A 88 4.67 11.64 22.25
N LYS A 89 4.70 11.64 23.58
CA LYS A 89 3.67 10.97 24.39
C LYS A 89 2.26 11.52 24.12
N GLU A 90 2.18 12.82 23.84
CA GLU A 90 0.95 13.52 23.48
C GLU A 90 1.22 14.34 22.21
N PRO A 91 0.90 13.80 21.02
CA PRO A 91 1.06 14.51 19.75
C PRO A 91 0.17 15.76 19.69
N ASP A 92 0.72 16.86 19.21
CA ASP A 92 -0.06 18.05 18.88
C ASP A 92 -0.68 17.88 17.48
N LEU A 93 -1.91 17.40 17.44
CA LEU A 93 -2.60 17.08 16.18
C LEU A 93 -2.88 18.33 15.31
N ASN A 94 -2.82 19.53 15.87
CA ASN A 94 -2.92 20.75 15.08
C ASN A 94 -1.72 20.99 14.16
N LYS A 95 -0.62 20.26 14.38
CA LYS A 95 0.59 20.30 13.54
C LYS A 95 0.67 19.15 12.54
N VAL A 96 -0.27 18.23 12.58
CA VAL A 96 -0.32 17.07 11.72
C VAL A 96 -1.26 17.35 10.54
N VAL A 97 -0.77 17.20 9.33
CA VAL A 97 -1.55 17.42 8.10
C VAL A 97 -1.66 16.10 7.34
N PRO A 98 -2.84 15.75 6.81
CA PRO A 98 -4.15 16.42 6.88
C PRO A 98 -4.87 16.25 8.22
N CYS A 99 -4.78 15.10 8.88
CA CYS A 99 -5.39 14.74 10.15
C CYS A 99 -6.91 15.08 10.21
N ASP A 100 -7.27 16.05 11.11
CA ASP A 100 -8.66 16.49 11.31
C ASP A 100 -8.87 17.93 10.78
N HIS A 101 -8.14 18.31 9.74
CA HIS A 101 -8.16 19.67 9.17
C HIS A 101 -9.05 19.77 7.93
N PRO A 102 -10.32 20.16 8.07
CA PRO A 102 -11.33 20.08 7.00
C PRO A 102 -10.98 20.91 5.76
N GLU A 103 -10.07 21.87 5.86
CA GLU A 103 -9.58 22.66 4.73
C GLU A 103 -8.84 21.80 3.68
N TRP A 104 -8.30 20.65 4.05
CA TRP A 104 -7.63 19.73 3.14
C TRP A 104 -8.58 18.72 2.48
N LEU A 105 -9.72 18.44 3.12
CA LEU A 105 -10.64 17.37 2.71
C LEU A 105 -11.09 17.49 1.26
N GLY A 106 -11.42 18.70 0.79
CA GLY A 106 -11.88 18.91 -0.58
C GLY A 106 -10.87 18.47 -1.63
N MET A 107 -9.58 18.81 -1.43
CA MET A 107 -8.49 18.40 -2.32
C MET A 107 -8.22 16.89 -2.23
N MET A 108 -8.31 16.32 -1.03
CA MET A 108 -8.10 14.88 -0.83
C MET A 108 -9.20 14.06 -1.51
N LEU A 109 -10.46 14.46 -1.39
CA LEU A 109 -11.59 13.81 -2.07
C LEU A 109 -11.51 13.95 -3.60
N ASP A 110 -11.03 15.08 -4.10
CA ASP A 110 -10.79 15.26 -5.54
C ASP A 110 -9.76 14.26 -6.07
N ARG A 111 -8.66 14.05 -5.34
CA ARG A 111 -7.62 13.08 -5.72
C ARG A 111 -8.15 11.65 -5.75
N VAL A 112 -8.85 11.20 -4.69
CA VAL A 112 -9.41 9.84 -4.66
C VAL A 112 -10.46 9.64 -5.74
N ASN A 113 -11.31 10.65 -5.99
CA ASN A 113 -12.30 10.58 -7.07
C ASN A 113 -11.63 10.51 -8.44
N SER A 114 -10.61 11.32 -8.69
CA SER A 114 -9.87 11.32 -9.96
C SER A 114 -9.24 9.96 -10.24
N MET A 115 -8.56 9.36 -9.25
CA MET A 115 -7.99 8.03 -9.37
C MET A 115 -9.09 6.98 -9.59
N TYR A 116 -10.12 6.99 -8.78
CA TYR A 116 -11.24 6.05 -8.89
C TYR A 116 -11.91 6.10 -10.27
N GLN A 117 -12.25 7.29 -10.76
CA GLN A 117 -12.92 7.44 -12.07
C GLN A 117 -12.05 6.95 -13.24
N ARG A 118 -10.73 7.16 -13.15
CA ARG A 118 -9.80 6.67 -14.15
C ARG A 118 -9.68 5.15 -14.14
N ASP A 119 -9.55 4.54 -12.94
CA ASP A 119 -9.03 3.19 -12.79
C ASP A 119 -10.08 2.14 -12.37
N LYS A 120 -11.31 2.53 -12.06
CA LYS A 120 -12.37 1.64 -11.51
C LYS A 120 -12.68 0.41 -12.35
N ASN A 121 -12.38 0.43 -13.65
CA ASN A 121 -12.67 -0.69 -14.55
C ASN A 121 -11.53 -1.73 -14.63
N HIS A 122 -10.38 -1.50 -13.97
CA HIS A 122 -9.29 -2.45 -13.93
C HIS A 122 -9.57 -3.57 -12.94
N THR A 123 -9.62 -4.80 -13.43
CA THR A 123 -9.92 -5.99 -12.61
C THR A 123 -8.76 -6.42 -11.73
N ALA A 124 -7.55 -6.01 -12.06
CA ALA A 124 -6.34 -6.23 -11.26
C ALA A 124 -6.41 -5.53 -9.89
N ILE A 125 -7.10 -4.39 -9.79
CA ILE A 125 -7.23 -3.66 -8.53
C ILE A 125 -8.15 -4.43 -7.59
N LEU A 126 -7.60 -4.91 -6.49
CA LEU A 126 -8.35 -5.56 -5.41
C LEU A 126 -8.58 -4.65 -4.22
N ILE A 127 -7.73 -3.65 -4.04
CA ILE A 127 -7.71 -2.79 -2.87
C ILE A 127 -7.44 -1.34 -3.32
N TRP A 128 -8.27 -0.42 -2.85
CA TRP A 128 -8.03 1.02 -2.94
C TRP A 128 -7.25 1.49 -1.72
N SER A 129 -6.15 2.20 -1.90
CA SER A 129 -5.36 2.75 -0.79
C SER A 129 -5.51 4.26 -0.71
N CYS A 130 -5.78 4.76 0.49
CA CYS A 130 -5.96 6.20 0.74
C CYS A 130 -4.65 6.99 0.60
N GLY A 131 -3.51 6.37 0.78
CA GLY A 131 -2.21 7.02 0.71
C GLY A 131 -1.17 6.36 1.60
N ASN A 132 -0.09 7.08 1.84
CA ASN A 132 1.06 6.64 2.59
C ASN A 132 1.43 7.65 3.67
N GLU A 133 1.97 7.19 4.79
CA GLU A 133 2.64 7.95 5.87
C GLU A 133 2.07 9.36 6.13
N SER A 134 0.75 9.43 6.33
CA SER A 134 0.03 10.66 6.60
C SER A 134 -0.66 10.65 7.97
N PHE A 135 -0.11 9.90 8.93
CA PHE A 135 -0.57 9.71 10.30
C PHE A 135 -1.95 9.07 10.36
N GLY A 136 -3.02 9.86 10.29
CA GLY A 136 -4.41 9.40 10.33
C GLY A 136 -5.36 10.60 10.34
N GLY A 137 -6.46 10.46 11.05
CA GLY A 137 -7.44 11.52 11.23
C GLY A 137 -8.72 11.34 10.43
N LYS A 138 -9.63 12.28 10.66
CA LYS A 138 -10.98 12.27 10.08
C LYS A 138 -10.95 12.37 8.56
N ASP A 139 -10.06 13.19 8.01
CA ASP A 139 -10.02 13.43 6.56
C ASP A 139 -9.67 12.16 5.78
N ILE A 140 -8.73 11.34 6.29
CA ILE A 140 -8.40 10.04 5.69
C ILE A 140 -9.56 9.05 5.87
N TYR A 141 -10.26 9.10 6.99
CA TYR A 141 -11.47 8.30 7.19
C TYR A 141 -12.54 8.65 6.14
N GLU A 142 -12.78 9.92 5.86
CA GLU A 142 -13.72 10.36 4.82
C GLU A 142 -13.30 9.90 3.41
N MET A 143 -11.98 9.86 3.11
CA MET A 143 -11.48 9.25 1.87
C MET A 143 -11.83 7.75 1.79
N SER A 144 -11.67 7.03 2.88
CA SER A 144 -12.01 5.60 2.93
C SER A 144 -13.51 5.36 2.74
N GLU A 145 -14.36 6.20 3.33
CA GLU A 145 -15.82 6.14 3.14
C GLU A 145 -16.24 6.47 1.71
N PHE A 146 -15.53 7.40 1.05
CA PHE A 146 -15.72 7.66 -0.37
C PHE A 146 -15.54 6.38 -1.20
N TYR A 147 -14.43 5.67 -1.03
CA TYR A 147 -14.19 4.42 -1.77
C TYR A 147 -15.26 3.36 -1.47
N ARG A 148 -15.65 3.16 -0.21
CA ARG A 148 -16.69 2.19 0.16
C ARG A 148 -18.04 2.50 -0.44
N LYS A 149 -18.36 3.79 -0.55
CA LYS A 149 -19.61 4.26 -1.18
C LYS A 149 -19.62 4.04 -2.68
N GLU A 150 -18.52 4.39 -3.36
CA GLU A 150 -18.45 4.33 -4.82
C GLU A 150 -18.14 2.90 -5.33
N ASP A 151 -17.44 2.10 -4.53
CA ASP A 151 -17.06 0.73 -4.87
C ASP A 151 -17.20 -0.23 -3.67
N PRO A 152 -18.39 -0.72 -3.38
CA PRO A 152 -18.62 -1.65 -2.28
C PRO A 152 -18.04 -3.07 -2.53
N THR A 153 -17.40 -3.29 -3.67
CA THR A 153 -16.87 -4.60 -4.06
C THR A 153 -15.40 -4.81 -3.75
N ARG A 154 -14.65 -3.72 -3.58
CA ARG A 154 -13.22 -3.75 -3.27
C ARG A 154 -12.95 -3.28 -1.85
N LEU A 155 -11.83 -3.77 -1.29
CA LEU A 155 -11.39 -3.38 0.04
C LEU A 155 -10.69 -2.02 0.01
N VAL A 156 -10.65 -1.37 1.17
CA VAL A 156 -9.95 -0.10 1.37
C VAL A 156 -8.79 -0.31 2.33
N HIS A 157 -7.66 0.26 1.97
CA HIS A 157 -6.40 0.19 2.70
C HIS A 157 -5.96 1.57 3.17
N TYR A 158 -5.44 1.63 4.38
CA TYR A 158 -4.61 2.71 4.87
C TYR A 158 -3.73 2.20 6.03
N GLU A 159 -2.41 2.38 5.95
CA GLU A 159 -1.47 1.86 6.95
C GLU A 159 -1.41 2.71 8.21
N GLY A 160 -1.68 4.01 8.10
CA GLY A 160 -1.59 4.94 9.23
C GLY A 160 -2.59 4.68 10.37
N VAL A 161 -3.50 3.72 10.23
CA VAL A 161 -4.32 3.22 11.35
C VAL A 161 -3.46 2.68 12.50
N PHE A 162 -2.22 2.32 12.23
CA PHE A 162 -1.25 1.95 13.25
C PHE A 162 -0.90 3.13 14.16
N TRP A 163 -0.79 4.31 13.60
CA TRP A 163 -0.42 5.53 14.33
C TRP A 163 -1.61 6.22 14.99
N ASP A 164 -2.76 6.23 14.33
CA ASP A 164 -3.98 6.88 14.82
C ASP A 164 -5.17 5.93 14.87
N ARG A 165 -5.42 5.35 16.03
CA ARG A 165 -6.50 4.38 16.28
C ARG A 165 -7.88 5.02 16.42
N ARG A 166 -8.00 6.34 16.47
CA ARG A 166 -9.30 7.03 16.56
C ARG A 166 -10.23 6.69 15.39
N TYR A 167 -9.63 6.51 14.21
CA TYR A 167 -10.33 6.16 12.97
C TYR A 167 -9.86 4.81 12.41
N ASN A 168 -9.85 3.78 13.26
CA ASN A 168 -9.41 2.44 12.87
C ASN A 168 -10.22 1.86 11.70
N GLY A 169 -11.43 2.38 11.44
CA GLY A 169 -12.27 2.08 10.28
C GLY A 169 -11.72 2.54 8.94
N SER A 170 -10.68 3.38 8.90
CA SER A 170 -10.08 3.85 7.64
C SER A 170 -9.47 2.75 6.79
N SER A 171 -9.21 1.57 7.36
CA SER A 171 -8.69 0.41 6.63
C SER A 171 -9.49 -0.85 6.96
N ASP A 172 -9.73 -1.71 5.97
CA ASP A 172 -10.39 -3.00 6.14
C ASP A 172 -9.43 -4.10 6.63
N MET A 173 -8.15 -3.80 6.68
CA MET A 173 -7.08 -4.66 7.19
C MET A 173 -6.18 -3.92 8.18
N GLU A 174 -5.56 -4.66 9.08
CA GLU A 174 -4.37 -4.16 9.77
C GLU A 174 -3.23 -4.15 8.77
N SER A 175 -2.54 -3.02 8.69
CA SER A 175 -1.42 -2.83 7.78
C SER A 175 -0.29 -2.12 8.50
N GLN A 176 0.91 -2.67 8.42
CA GLN A 176 2.08 -2.10 9.10
C GLN A 176 3.30 -2.13 8.17
N MET A 177 4.24 -1.23 8.47
CA MET A 177 5.55 -1.16 7.82
C MET A 177 6.61 -1.78 8.72
N TYR A 178 7.39 -2.69 8.16
CA TYR A 178 8.57 -3.32 8.78
C TYR A 178 8.33 -3.96 10.16
N PRO A 179 7.14 -4.51 10.49
CA PRO A 179 6.96 -5.21 11.76
C PRO A 179 7.80 -6.49 11.76
N SER A 180 8.36 -6.86 12.91
CA SER A 180 8.94 -8.19 13.04
C SER A 180 7.85 -9.27 13.03
N VAL A 181 8.21 -10.51 12.66
CA VAL A 181 7.25 -11.64 12.71
C VAL A 181 6.71 -11.85 14.12
N GLU A 182 7.55 -11.65 15.12
CA GLU A 182 7.18 -11.73 16.54
C GLU A 182 6.14 -10.66 16.91
N SER A 183 6.30 -9.42 16.43
CA SER A 183 5.31 -8.35 16.68
C SER A 183 3.99 -8.58 15.95
N ILE A 184 4.02 -9.15 14.72
CA ILE A 184 2.79 -9.56 14.00
C ILE A 184 2.02 -10.61 14.81
N LYS A 185 2.71 -11.66 15.30
CA LYS A 185 2.10 -12.70 16.12
C LYS A 185 1.51 -12.13 17.40
N ALA A 186 2.28 -11.31 18.12
CA ALA A 186 1.82 -10.66 19.35
C ALA A 186 0.61 -9.72 19.13
N PHE A 187 0.53 -9.06 17.97
CA PHE A 187 -0.64 -8.28 17.59
C PHE A 187 -1.86 -9.19 17.38
N LEU A 188 -1.71 -10.24 16.55
CA LEU A 188 -2.80 -11.15 16.17
C LEU A 188 -3.28 -12.03 17.34
N GLU A 189 -2.47 -12.24 18.39
CA GLU A 189 -2.93 -12.85 19.64
C GLU A 189 -3.94 -11.95 20.39
N LYS A 190 -3.82 -10.62 20.24
CA LYS A 190 -4.67 -9.64 20.95
C LYS A 190 -5.85 -9.19 20.13
N ASP A 191 -5.66 -9.00 18.83
CA ASP A 191 -6.69 -8.50 17.92
C ASP A 191 -6.76 -9.34 16.65
N ARG A 192 -7.88 -10.03 16.49
CA ARG A 192 -8.20 -10.86 15.32
C ARG A 192 -9.37 -10.31 14.51
N SER A 193 -9.69 -9.05 14.71
CA SER A 193 -10.84 -8.39 14.07
C SER A 193 -10.66 -8.17 12.57
N LYS A 194 -9.41 -8.04 12.10
CA LYS A 194 -9.05 -7.78 10.70
C LYS A 194 -7.98 -8.73 10.19
N PRO A 195 -7.89 -8.95 8.86
CA PRO A 195 -6.72 -9.57 8.25
C PRO A 195 -5.51 -8.64 8.41
N PHE A 196 -4.32 -9.20 8.38
CA PHE A 196 -3.05 -8.47 8.52
C PHE A 196 -2.22 -8.58 7.23
N ILE A 197 -1.68 -7.45 6.76
CA ILE A 197 -0.66 -7.41 5.71
C ILE A 197 0.52 -6.53 6.15
N CYS A 198 1.72 -6.80 5.61
CA CYS A 198 2.81 -5.85 5.63
C CYS A 198 2.75 -5.02 4.35
N CYS A 199 2.32 -3.75 4.42
CA CYS A 199 2.36 -2.91 3.22
C CYS A 199 3.78 -2.62 2.78
N GLU A 200 4.74 -2.67 3.70
CA GLU A 200 6.18 -2.63 3.42
C GLU A 200 6.93 -3.58 4.36
N TYR A 201 7.85 -4.37 3.81
CA TYR A 201 8.71 -5.23 4.62
C TYR A 201 10.01 -5.59 3.90
N THR A 202 10.97 -6.12 4.64
CA THR A 202 12.28 -6.64 4.21
C THR A 202 13.24 -5.67 3.54
N HIS A 203 12.85 -4.44 3.25
CA HIS A 203 13.65 -3.33 2.70
C HIS A 203 14.83 -3.78 1.81
N ALA A 204 14.57 -4.00 0.52
CA ALA A 204 15.48 -4.64 -0.42
C ALA A 204 16.45 -3.67 -1.11
N MET A 205 16.98 -2.68 -0.39
CA MET A 205 17.95 -1.71 -0.91
C MET A 205 19.36 -2.03 -0.37
N GLY A 206 20.35 -2.03 -1.24
CA GLY A 206 21.72 -2.41 -0.87
C GLY A 206 21.83 -3.86 -0.37
N ASN A 207 22.61 -4.10 0.67
CA ASN A 207 22.80 -5.41 1.29
C ASN A 207 21.73 -5.72 2.34
N SER A 208 20.47 -5.68 1.97
CA SER A 208 19.33 -5.94 2.85
C SER A 208 18.40 -7.04 2.30
N CYS A 209 17.11 -7.03 2.60
CA CYS A 209 16.16 -8.06 2.21
C CYS A 209 16.39 -9.43 2.88
N GLY A 210 16.81 -9.41 4.15
CA GLY A 210 17.07 -10.63 4.94
C GLY A 210 15.82 -11.23 5.58
N ALA A 211 15.93 -12.50 5.98
CA ALA A 211 14.95 -13.22 6.79
C ALA A 211 13.51 -13.31 6.18
N MET A 212 13.36 -13.14 4.87
CA MET A 212 12.05 -13.17 4.19
C MET A 212 11.29 -14.47 4.45
N HIS A 213 11.98 -15.60 4.55
CA HIS A 213 11.38 -16.91 4.83
C HIS A 213 10.50 -16.88 6.10
N LYS A 214 10.86 -16.12 7.14
CA LYS A 214 10.07 -16.03 8.36
C LYS A 214 8.66 -15.46 8.12
N TYR A 215 8.55 -14.50 7.21
CA TYR A 215 7.26 -13.91 6.82
C TYR A 215 6.47 -14.86 5.91
N THR A 216 7.13 -15.53 4.97
CA THR A 216 6.45 -16.50 4.10
C THR A 216 5.95 -17.71 4.89
N ASP A 217 6.74 -18.25 5.82
CA ASP A 217 6.34 -19.36 6.70
C ASP A 217 5.14 -18.96 7.60
N LEU A 218 5.07 -17.68 7.99
CA LEU A 218 3.94 -17.19 8.77
C LEU A 218 2.62 -17.25 7.99
N THR A 219 2.62 -17.09 6.67
CA THR A 219 1.41 -17.20 5.86
C THR A 219 0.78 -18.59 5.89
N ASP A 220 1.57 -19.61 6.16
CA ASP A 220 1.12 -21.02 6.22
C ASP A 220 0.57 -21.39 7.61
N THR A 221 1.01 -20.67 8.64
CA THR A 221 0.68 -21.00 10.04
C THR A 221 -0.31 -20.05 10.69
N GLU A 222 -0.42 -18.79 10.21
CA GLU A 222 -1.37 -17.79 10.71
C GLU A 222 -2.32 -17.34 9.59
N PRO A 223 -3.58 -17.82 9.59
CA PRO A 223 -4.52 -17.52 8.52
C PRO A 223 -4.84 -16.04 8.31
N LEU A 224 -4.78 -15.23 9.36
CA LEU A 224 -5.05 -13.79 9.29
C LEU A 224 -3.87 -13.01 8.70
N TYR A 225 -2.65 -13.57 8.77
CA TYR A 225 -1.52 -12.93 8.08
C TYR A 225 -1.54 -13.32 6.60
N GLN A 226 -1.84 -12.36 5.75
CA GLN A 226 -2.06 -12.60 4.33
C GLN A 226 -0.96 -12.05 3.42
N GLY A 227 0.28 -12.02 3.94
CA GLY A 227 1.47 -11.68 3.20
C GLY A 227 1.83 -10.20 3.23
N GLY A 228 2.51 -9.71 2.21
CA GLY A 228 2.99 -8.33 2.18
C GLY A 228 3.67 -7.95 0.88
N PHE A 229 4.20 -6.72 0.89
CA PHE A 229 4.80 -6.05 -0.25
C PHE A 229 6.23 -5.65 0.09
N ILE A 230 7.19 -6.24 -0.60
CA ILE A 230 8.63 -5.95 -0.40
C ILE A 230 8.89 -4.48 -0.73
N TRP A 231 9.61 -3.78 0.12
CA TRP A 231 10.18 -2.49 -0.22
C TRP A 231 11.59 -2.68 -0.79
N ASP A 232 11.88 -2.42 -2.06
CA ASP A 232 10.94 -2.15 -3.12
C ASP A 232 11.41 -2.78 -4.43
N TYR A 233 10.62 -2.65 -5.47
CA TYR A 233 10.90 -3.03 -6.83
C TYR A 233 10.90 -1.75 -7.68
N ILE A 234 11.96 -1.24 -8.15
CA ILE A 234 13.39 -1.58 -8.22
C ILE A 234 14.17 -0.34 -7.80
N ASP A 235 15.49 -0.44 -7.55
CA ASP A 235 16.32 0.71 -7.16
C ASP A 235 16.12 1.93 -8.05
N GLN A 236 15.84 3.11 -7.45
CA GLN A 236 15.59 4.37 -8.17
C GLN A 236 16.91 5.13 -8.42
N SER A 237 17.90 4.45 -8.97
CA SER A 237 19.16 5.09 -9.39
C SER A 237 19.06 5.68 -10.80
N ILE A 238 19.78 6.76 -11.04
CA ILE A 238 19.85 7.42 -12.33
C ILE A 238 21.27 7.44 -12.86
N TYR A 239 21.40 7.31 -14.18
CA TYR A 239 22.68 7.56 -14.84
C TYR A 239 22.98 9.05 -14.87
N LYS A 240 24.09 9.45 -14.26
CA LYS A 240 24.63 10.81 -14.35
C LYS A 240 25.79 10.83 -15.36
N LYS A 241 25.78 11.76 -16.29
CA LYS A 241 26.95 12.06 -17.12
C LYS A 241 27.86 12.99 -16.32
N ASP A 242 29.13 12.65 -16.26
CA ASP A 242 30.20 13.50 -15.69
C ASP A 242 30.47 14.71 -16.57
#